data_a6e4bfdfe72361d2a5d9aff08ab00976
#
_entry.id   a6e4bfdfe72361d2a5d9aff08ab00976
#
_cell.length_a   1.000
_cell.length_b   1.000
_cell.length_c   1.000
_cell.angle_alpha   90.00
_cell.angle_beta   90.00
_cell.angle_gamma   90.00
#
_symmetry.space_group_name_H-M   'P 1'
#
loop_
_entity.id
_entity.type
_entity.pdbx_description
1 polymer ?
#
loop_
_entity_poly.entity_id
_entity_poly.type
_entity_poly.pdbx_seq_one_letter_code
_entity_poly.pdbx_strand_id
1 'polypeptide(L)' 'MTGEVEKLLTVREVGRILRVDDTTVRRWIKAKTLDAVTLPHRGKRTPYRIKESTLVKLLGASA' A
#
# COMPACT_ATOMS: atom_id res chain seq x y z
N MET A 1 16.26 18.28 -0.25
CA MET A 1 15.94 17.90 -0.65
C MET A 1 15.23 17.22 -0.68
N THR A 2 14.94 17.24 -0.78
CA THR A 2 14.23 16.65 -0.91
C THR A 2 14.01 15.71 -1.62
N GLY A 3 13.98 15.47 -2.47
CA GLY A 3 13.72 14.40 -3.34
C GLY A 3 13.44 13.10 -2.70
N GLU A 4 13.22 13.17 -1.48
CA GLU A 4 13.05 11.98 -0.67
C GLU A 4 11.61 11.52 -0.58
N VAL A 5 10.74 12.21 -1.26
CA VAL A 5 9.35 11.80 -1.24
C VAL A 5 9.21 10.48 -1.97
N GLU A 6 8.92 9.46 -1.24
CA GLU A 6 8.76 8.13 -1.80
C GLU A 6 7.43 8.02 -2.52
N LYS A 7 7.41 7.31 -3.62
CA LYS A 7 6.19 7.12 -4.38
C LYS A 7 5.20 6.31 -3.56
N LEU A 8 3.97 6.80 -3.50
CA LEU A 8 2.90 6.12 -2.78
C LEU A 8 1.92 5.53 -3.78
N LEU A 9 1.55 4.30 -3.55
CA LEU A 9 0.63 3.57 -4.41
C LEU A 9 -0.72 3.45 -3.73
N THR A 10 -1.79 3.47 -4.53
CA THR A 10 -3.12 3.25 -3.99
C THR A 10 -3.36 1.77 -3.78
N VAL A 11 -4.40 1.46 -3.01
CA VAL A 11 -4.80 0.06 -2.81
C VAL A 11 -5.08 -0.59 -4.16
N ARG A 12 -5.75 0.15 -5.05
CA ARG A 12 -6.08 -0.37 -6.37
C ARG A 12 -4.83 -0.68 -7.18
N GLU A 13 -3.85 0.21 -7.14
CA GLU A 13 -2.61 0.00 -7.86
C GLU A 13 -1.86 -1.22 -7.35
N VAL A 14 -1.81 -1.37 -6.04
CA VAL A 14 -1.15 -2.53 -5.43
C VAL A 14 -1.89 -3.81 -5.81
N GLY A 15 -3.21 -3.78 -5.77
CA GLY A 15 -3.99 -4.94 -6.17
C GLY A 15 -3.72 -5.34 -7.61
N ARG A 16 -3.59 -4.35 -8.48
CA ARG A 16 -3.30 -4.62 -9.88
C ARG A 16 -1.91 -5.22 -10.07
N ILE A 17 -0.94 -4.70 -9.36
CA ILE A 17 0.44 -5.20 -9.45
C ILE A 17 0.54 -6.63 -8.93
N LEU A 18 -0.14 -6.90 -7.83
CA LEU A 18 -0.11 -8.22 -7.21
C LEU A 18 -1.18 -9.16 -7.76
N ARG A 19 -2.06 -8.62 -8.61
CA ARG A 19 -3.17 -9.37 -9.22
C ARG A 19 -4.12 -9.94 -8.17
N VAL A 20 -4.48 -9.08 -7.23
CA VAL A 20 -5.45 -9.45 -6.20
C VAL A 20 -6.49 -8.35 -6.08
N ASP A 21 -7.58 -8.64 -5.39
CA ASP A 21 -8.66 -7.69 -5.18
C ASP A 21 -8.25 -6.59 -4.22
N ASP A 22 -8.92 -5.44 -4.33
CA ASP A 22 -8.78 -4.37 -3.36
C ASP A 22 -9.08 -4.88 -1.97
N THR A 23 -10.11 -5.71 -1.85
CA THR A 23 -10.51 -6.26 -0.56
C THR A 23 -9.39 -7.07 0.06
N THR A 24 -8.68 -7.85 -0.75
CA THR A 24 -7.55 -8.63 -0.27
C THR A 24 -6.44 -7.72 0.23
N VAL A 25 -6.13 -6.67 -0.53
CA VAL A 25 -5.09 -5.71 -0.11
C VAL A 25 -5.47 -5.06 1.21
N ARG A 26 -6.70 -4.63 1.35
CA ARG A 26 -7.17 -4.01 2.59
C ARG A 26 -7.09 -4.97 3.75
N ARG A 27 -7.40 -6.22 3.52
CA ARG A 27 -7.32 -7.25 4.56
C ARG A 27 -5.89 -7.39 5.04
N TRP A 28 -4.95 -7.40 4.11
CA TRP A 28 -3.53 -7.49 4.46
C TRP A 28 -3.08 -6.29 5.27
N ILE A 29 -3.59 -5.11 4.94
CA ILE A 29 -3.25 -3.88 5.67
C ILE A 29 -3.79 -3.97 7.10
N LYS A 30 -5.02 -4.43 7.25
CA LYS A 30 -5.63 -4.56 8.57
C LYS A 30 -4.93 -5.61 9.42
N ALA A 31 -4.46 -6.65 8.79
CA ALA A 31 -3.77 -7.73 9.47
C ALA A 31 -2.30 -7.41 9.73
N LYS A 32 -1.85 -6.22 9.32
CA LYS A 32 -0.45 -5.82 9.46
C LYS A 32 0.51 -6.66 8.62
N THR A 33 -0.02 -7.39 7.67
CA THR A 33 0.79 -8.14 6.73
C THR A 33 1.44 -7.21 5.73
N LEU A 34 0.75 -6.12 5.40
CA LEU A 34 1.23 -5.13 4.46
C LEU A 34 1.18 -3.77 5.13
N ASP A 35 2.30 -3.11 5.22
CA ASP A 35 2.37 -1.78 5.81
C ASP A 35 1.74 -0.75 4.88
N ALA A 36 1.00 0.16 5.47
CA ALA A 36 0.36 1.21 4.72
C ALA A 36 0.33 2.49 5.53
N VAL A 37 0.28 3.60 4.82
CA VAL A 37 0.15 4.92 5.41
C VAL A 37 -1.30 5.34 5.27
N THR A 38 -1.88 5.88 6.33
CA THR A 38 -3.24 6.41 6.28
C THR A 38 -3.16 7.91 6.10
N LEU A 39 -3.74 8.41 5.05
CA LEU A 39 -3.75 9.84 4.78
C LEU A 39 -4.80 10.54 5.62
N PRO A 40 -4.61 11.85 5.93
CA PRO A 40 -5.63 12.61 6.59
C PRO A 40 -6.91 12.60 5.75
N HIS A 41 -8.04 12.41 6.40
CA HIS A 41 -9.30 12.34 5.66
C HIS A 41 -10.45 12.75 6.55
N ARG A 42 -11.57 13.02 5.91
CA ARG A 42 -12.82 13.27 6.59
C ARG A 42 -13.81 12.22 6.14
N GLY A 43 -14.68 11.83 7.02
CA GLY A 43 -15.73 10.89 6.68
C GLY A 43 -15.29 9.45 6.87
N LYS A 44 -15.97 8.55 6.20
CA LYS A 44 -15.83 7.13 6.45
C LYS A 44 -14.74 6.45 5.64
N ARG A 45 -14.24 7.12 4.62
CA ARG A 45 -13.21 6.52 3.78
C ARG A 45 -11.88 6.52 4.49
N THR A 46 -11.15 5.45 4.31
CA THR A 46 -9.80 5.34 4.84
C THR A 46 -8.83 5.28 3.66
N PRO A 47 -8.23 6.41 3.33
CA PRO A 47 -7.34 6.47 2.17
C PRO A 47 -5.98 5.89 2.51
N TYR A 48 -5.84 4.61 2.28
CA TYR A 48 -4.56 3.94 2.46
C TYR A 48 -3.65 4.23 1.30
N ARG A 49 -2.37 4.33 1.60
CA ARG A 49 -1.33 4.44 0.59
C ARG A 49 -0.20 3.51 0.98
N ILE A 50 0.36 2.83 0.01
CA ILE A 50 1.42 1.86 0.24
C ILE A 50 2.70 2.40 -0.38
N LYS A 51 3.78 2.44 0.38
CA LYS A 51 5.05 2.90 -0.15
C LYS A 51 5.56 1.92 -1.19
N GLU A 52 6.11 2.45 -2.25
CA GLU A 52 6.67 1.61 -3.29
C GLU A 52 7.74 0.69 -2.75
N SER A 53 8.56 1.19 -1.83
CA SER A 53 9.61 0.37 -1.24
C SER A 53 9.04 -0.79 -0.43
N THR A 54 7.89 -0.60 0.20
CA THR A 54 7.23 -1.68 0.91
C THR A 54 6.86 -2.80 -0.05
N LEU A 55 6.33 -2.42 -1.20
CA LEU A 55 5.95 -3.40 -2.21
C LEU A 55 7.17 -4.11 -2.78
N VAL A 56 8.22 -3.36 -3.04
CA VAL A 56 9.46 -3.93 -3.55
C VAL A 56 10.02 -4.95 -2.57
N LYS A 57 10.00 -4.64 -1.28
CA LYS A 57 10.46 -5.57 -0.27
C LYS A 57 9.62 -6.84 -0.25
N LEU A 58 8.32 -6.67 -0.39
CA LEU A 58 7.42 -7.81 -0.39
C LEU A 58 7.70 -8.74 -1.56
N LEU A 59 7.87 -8.17 -2.74
CA LEU A 59 8.16 -8.94 -3.94
C LEU A 59 9.57 -9.50 -3.93
N GLY A 60 10.51 -8.72 -3.44
CA GLY A 60 11.89 -9.14 -3.37
C GLY A 60 12.14 -10.26 -2.37
N ALA A 61 11.36 -10.26 -1.29
CA ALA A 61 11.51 -11.25 -0.23
C ALA A 61 11.20 -12.66 -0.72
N SER A 62 10.44 -12.74 -1.81
CA SER A 62 10.07 -14.04 -2.34
C SER A 62 11.07 -14.57 -3.37
N ALA A 63 12.06 -13.78 -3.68
CA ALA A 63 13.04 -14.14 -4.71
C ALA A 63 14.10 -15.10 -4.20
#